data_20f1a2cdf283882865df96e42207589c
#
_entry.id   20f1a2cdf283882865df96e42207589c
#
_cell.length_a   1.000
_cell.length_b   1.000
_cell.length_c   1.000
_cell.angle_alpha   90.00
_cell.angle_beta   90.00
_cell.angle_gamma   90.00
#
_symmetry.space_group_name_H-M   'P 1'
#
loop_
_entity.id
_entity.type
_entity.pdbx_description
1 polymer ?
#
loop_
_entity_poly.entity_id
_entity_poly.type
_entity_poly.pdbx_seq_one_letter_code
_entity_poly.pdbx_strand_id
1 'polypeptide(L)'
;MKPISAYDFPVSVLIDLHTDALYEHMCGRKDITQRSDKGHLDFARMKEGGVNGQIFAVWGSPTELKPGEYRDFALKGTNAFDEVCARCADAVAPVRTPDEFRQVTAAGRIAAILGVEGGHALEGRLENLDRFYERGVRVLTVTWSNSNELGDSSSDEDKPHNGLSSLGRQAVRRMNELGMIIDVSHSADKTVFDTLDASLSPVIASHSGIRARRDFNRNLTDEQIRAIAAHGGVIGVVFLPYFLRETEDRATIEDVLECIDHICQIAGPDHAGHPG
;
A
#
# COMPACT_ATOMS: atom_id res chain seq x y z
N MET A 1 -22.84 -6.71 -4.42
CA MET A 1 -22.69 -5.41 -3.74
C MET A 1 -22.96 -4.31 -4.75
N LYS A 2 -23.70 -3.23 -4.40
CA LYS A 2 -23.76 -2.05 -5.27
C LYS A 2 -22.38 -1.39 -5.24
N PRO A 3 -21.85 -0.90 -6.38
CA PRO A 3 -20.65 -0.09 -6.38
C PRO A 3 -20.88 1.13 -5.48
N ILE A 4 -19.92 1.41 -4.60
CA ILE A 4 -19.94 2.60 -3.75
C ILE A 4 -19.70 3.78 -4.67
N SER A 5 -20.67 4.69 -4.79
CA SER A 5 -20.50 5.92 -5.56
C SER A 5 -19.63 6.91 -4.76
N ALA A 6 -18.73 7.62 -5.43
CA ALA A 6 -17.94 8.71 -4.85
C ALA A 6 -18.83 9.82 -4.24
N TYR A 7 -20.12 9.85 -4.59
CA TYR A 7 -21.11 10.79 -4.05
C TYR A 7 -21.72 10.41 -2.69
N ASP A 8 -21.35 9.24 -2.13
CA ASP A 8 -21.87 8.81 -0.82
C ASP A 8 -21.11 9.44 0.37
N PHE A 9 -20.08 10.25 0.11
CA PHE A 9 -19.34 10.98 1.12
C PHE A 9 -19.74 12.47 1.08
N PRO A 10 -20.30 13.02 2.17
CA PRO A 10 -20.70 14.45 2.25
C PRO A 10 -19.51 15.42 2.30
N VAL A 11 -18.29 14.91 2.43
CA VAL A 11 -17.02 15.64 2.46
C VAL A 11 -16.01 14.88 1.62
N SER A 12 -15.11 15.58 0.94
CA SER A 12 -13.96 14.94 0.26
C SER A 12 -13.18 14.09 1.25
N VAL A 13 -12.99 12.81 0.93
CA VAL A 13 -12.24 11.85 1.78
C VAL A 13 -10.86 11.68 1.19
N LEU A 14 -9.85 12.02 1.97
CA LEU A 14 -8.44 11.86 1.62
C LEU A 14 -7.90 10.59 2.27
N ILE A 15 -7.45 9.64 1.45
CA ILE A 15 -6.85 8.39 1.91
C ILE A 15 -5.42 8.30 1.37
N ASP A 16 -4.45 8.23 2.28
CA ASP A 16 -3.08 7.90 1.94
C ASP A 16 -2.93 6.37 1.89
N LEU A 17 -2.50 5.87 0.74
CA LEU A 17 -2.47 4.44 0.46
C LEU A 17 -1.22 3.73 0.99
N HIS A 18 -0.20 4.47 1.49
CA HIS A 18 1.01 3.84 2.00
C HIS A 18 1.84 4.76 2.90
N THR A 19 2.28 4.24 4.04
CA THR A 19 3.31 4.88 4.87
C THR A 19 4.15 3.87 5.64
N ASP A 20 5.47 4.13 5.74
CA ASP A 20 6.43 3.41 6.57
C ASP A 20 6.50 3.93 8.02
N ALA A 21 5.64 4.88 8.40
CA ALA A 21 5.72 5.53 9.69
C ALA A 21 5.60 4.55 10.87
N LEU A 22 4.85 3.45 10.70
CA LEU A 22 4.76 2.40 11.71
C LEU A 22 6.08 1.63 11.85
N TYR A 23 6.76 1.34 10.75
CA TYR A 23 8.09 0.71 10.78
C TYR A 23 9.12 1.60 11.51
N GLU A 24 9.13 2.90 11.23
CA GLU A 24 9.99 3.86 11.93
C GLU A 24 9.70 3.90 13.44
N HIS A 25 8.42 3.80 13.82
CA HIS A 25 8.00 3.70 15.22
C HIS A 25 8.48 2.40 15.88
N MET A 26 8.32 1.25 15.22
CA MET A 26 8.77 -0.06 15.70
C MET A 26 10.29 -0.12 15.92
N CYS A 27 11.05 0.56 15.07
CA CYS A 27 12.51 0.67 15.17
C CYS A 27 12.97 1.70 16.23
N GLY A 28 12.05 2.38 16.90
CA GLY A 28 12.38 3.41 17.89
C GLY A 28 12.99 4.69 17.30
N ARG A 29 12.93 4.87 15.98
CA ARG A 29 13.48 6.04 15.28
C ARG A 29 12.57 7.25 15.40
N LYS A 30 11.25 7.03 15.50
CA LYS A 30 10.23 8.06 15.61
C LYS A 30 9.00 7.56 16.37
N ASP A 31 8.48 8.36 17.31
CA ASP A 31 7.16 8.12 17.91
C ASP A 31 6.08 8.84 17.10
N ILE A 32 5.30 8.11 16.30
CA ILE A 32 4.24 8.66 15.45
C ILE A 32 3.02 9.15 16.24
N THR A 33 2.92 8.81 17.52
CA THR A 33 1.84 9.26 18.40
C THR A 33 2.04 10.69 18.91
N GLN A 34 3.21 11.27 18.68
CA GLN A 34 3.58 12.61 19.11
C GLN A 34 4.01 13.46 17.93
N ARG A 35 3.64 14.77 17.97
CA ARG A 35 4.14 15.72 16.97
C ARG A 35 5.67 15.80 17.02
N SER A 36 6.28 15.76 15.86
CA SER A 36 7.74 15.80 15.71
C SER A 36 8.13 16.58 14.45
N ASP A 37 9.24 17.30 14.53
CA ASP A 37 9.94 17.94 13.39
C ASP A 37 10.75 16.94 12.57
N LYS A 38 10.88 15.69 13.06
CA LYS A 38 11.57 14.62 12.35
C LYS A 38 10.58 13.78 11.56
N GLY A 39 11.03 13.30 10.39
CA GLY A 39 10.22 12.50 9.47
C GLY A 39 9.05 13.28 8.88
N HIS A 40 8.23 12.63 8.09
CA HIS A 40 7.24 13.29 7.24
C HIS A 40 5.83 13.26 7.83
N LEU A 41 5.50 12.29 8.70
CA LEU A 41 4.15 12.00 9.16
C LEU A 41 4.09 11.72 10.67
N ASP A 42 3.05 12.22 11.34
CA ASP A 42 2.54 11.82 12.66
C ASP A 42 1.04 12.15 12.71
N PHE A 43 0.32 11.61 13.68
CA PHE A 43 -1.14 11.77 13.75
C PHE A 43 -1.60 13.24 13.83
N ALA A 44 -0.81 14.12 14.47
CA ALA A 44 -1.13 15.55 14.54
C ALA A 44 -1.07 16.20 13.15
N ARG A 45 0.01 15.95 12.40
CA ARG A 45 0.17 16.48 11.04
C ARG A 45 -0.80 15.87 10.05
N MET A 46 -1.11 14.56 10.16
CA MET A 46 -2.16 13.93 9.35
C MET A 46 -3.50 14.62 9.53
N LYS A 47 -3.89 14.91 10.77
CA LYS A 47 -5.13 15.63 11.07
C LYS A 47 -5.11 17.05 10.52
N GLU A 48 -4.01 17.77 10.65
CA GLU A 48 -3.82 19.12 10.10
C GLU A 48 -3.88 19.10 8.56
N GLY A 49 -3.34 18.06 7.91
CA GLY A 49 -3.40 17.84 6.46
C GLY A 49 -4.75 17.35 5.94
N GLY A 50 -5.71 17.06 6.82
CA GLY A 50 -7.05 16.61 6.44
C GLY A 50 -7.10 15.13 6.02
N VAL A 51 -6.09 14.32 6.38
CA VAL A 51 -6.09 12.88 6.09
C VAL A 51 -7.18 12.19 6.88
N ASN A 52 -8.06 11.46 6.17
CA ASN A 52 -9.17 10.72 6.74
C ASN A 52 -8.87 9.23 6.90
N GLY A 53 -8.05 8.68 6.03
CA GLY A 53 -7.63 7.28 6.05
C GLY A 53 -6.17 7.09 5.74
N GLN A 54 -5.55 6.09 6.35
CA GLN A 54 -4.13 5.78 6.16
C GLN A 54 -3.91 4.28 6.14
N ILE A 55 -3.19 3.78 5.14
CA ILE A 55 -2.64 2.42 5.15
C ILE A 55 -1.25 2.48 5.80
N PHE A 56 -1.11 1.82 6.94
CA PHE A 56 0.15 1.63 7.65
C PHE A 56 0.79 0.33 7.22
N ALA A 57 1.94 0.42 6.55
CA ALA A 57 2.68 -0.73 6.09
C ALA A 57 3.59 -1.30 7.19
N VAL A 58 3.62 -2.61 7.28
CA VAL A 58 4.64 -3.37 8.04
C VAL A 58 5.43 -4.18 7.03
N TRP A 59 6.72 -3.98 7.00
CA TRP A 59 7.63 -4.74 6.14
C TRP A 59 8.90 -5.11 6.89
N GLY A 60 9.55 -6.18 6.45
CA GLY A 60 10.81 -6.65 7.02
C GLY A 60 11.87 -6.76 5.94
N SER A 61 12.95 -6.00 6.08
CA SER A 61 14.04 -6.01 5.08
C SER A 61 14.76 -7.36 5.04
N PRO A 62 14.91 -8.00 3.86
CA PRO A 62 15.77 -9.17 3.70
C PRO A 62 17.26 -8.91 3.99
N THR A 63 17.68 -7.64 4.09
CA THR A 63 19.04 -7.28 4.50
C THR A 63 19.21 -7.24 6.03
N GLU A 64 18.11 -7.14 6.77
CA GLU A 64 18.09 -7.05 8.24
C GLU A 64 17.57 -8.33 8.90
N LEU A 65 16.66 -9.04 8.24
CA LEU A 65 16.02 -10.25 8.72
C LEU A 65 16.44 -11.47 7.90
N LYS A 66 16.40 -12.63 8.51
CA LYS A 66 16.67 -13.91 7.85
C LYS A 66 15.35 -14.61 7.45
N PRO A 67 15.40 -15.51 6.46
CA PRO A 67 14.30 -16.43 6.20
C PRO A 67 13.85 -17.13 7.49
N GLY A 68 12.54 -17.14 7.77
CA GLY A 68 11.95 -17.64 9.01
C GLY A 68 11.67 -16.57 10.08
N GLU A 69 12.13 -15.32 9.86
CA GLU A 69 11.91 -14.21 10.80
C GLU A 69 10.88 -13.18 10.28
N TYR A 70 10.55 -13.21 8.97
CA TYR A 70 9.69 -12.21 8.33
C TYR A 70 8.26 -12.21 8.88
N ARG A 71 7.67 -13.39 9.02
CA ARG A 71 6.33 -13.57 9.59
C ARG A 71 6.25 -13.01 11.00
N ASP A 72 7.22 -13.36 11.85
CA ASP A 72 7.23 -12.96 13.26
C ASP A 72 7.46 -11.44 13.39
N PHE A 73 8.25 -10.85 12.49
CA PHE A 73 8.40 -9.40 12.40
C PHE A 73 7.08 -8.73 11.99
N ALA A 74 6.40 -9.25 10.96
CA ALA A 74 5.08 -8.73 10.56
C ALA A 74 4.05 -8.83 11.70
N LEU A 75 4.04 -9.93 12.46
CA LEU A 75 3.18 -10.09 13.64
C LEU A 75 3.52 -9.10 14.77
N LYS A 76 4.81 -8.78 14.99
CA LYS A 76 5.20 -7.69 15.91
C LYS A 76 4.65 -6.35 15.43
N GLY A 77 4.66 -6.10 14.12
CA GLY A 77 4.07 -4.92 13.50
C GLY A 77 2.57 -4.80 13.76
N THR A 78 1.82 -5.92 13.72
CA THR A 78 0.39 -5.87 14.07
C THR A 78 0.17 -5.45 15.52
N ASN A 79 1.02 -5.89 16.45
CA ASN A 79 0.93 -5.48 17.86
C ASN A 79 1.28 -3.99 18.04
N ALA A 80 2.33 -3.50 17.36
CA ALA A 80 2.69 -2.09 17.38
C ALA A 80 1.56 -1.21 16.81
N PHE A 81 0.90 -1.65 15.74
CA PHE A 81 -0.27 -0.96 15.18
C PHE A 81 -1.40 -0.84 16.20
N ASP A 82 -1.75 -1.95 16.86
CA ASP A 82 -2.79 -1.95 17.90
C ASP A 82 -2.41 -1.00 19.05
N GLU A 83 -1.14 -0.99 19.47
CA GLU A 83 -0.64 -0.12 20.53
C GLU A 83 -0.74 1.37 20.16
N VAL A 84 -0.25 1.78 18.98
CA VAL A 84 -0.28 3.20 18.58
C VAL A 84 -1.72 3.70 18.38
N CYS A 85 -2.61 2.85 17.86
CA CYS A 85 -4.03 3.19 17.75
C CYS A 85 -4.69 3.35 19.13
N ALA A 86 -4.38 2.48 20.08
CA ALA A 86 -4.90 2.56 21.43
C ALA A 86 -4.39 3.80 22.18
N ARG A 87 -3.12 4.16 22.01
CA ARG A 87 -2.51 5.38 22.61
C ARG A 87 -3.12 6.67 22.08
N CYS A 88 -3.65 6.66 20.85
CA CYS A 88 -4.21 7.83 20.18
C CYS A 88 -5.69 7.65 19.81
N ALA A 89 -6.47 6.93 20.63
CA ALA A 89 -7.84 6.53 20.31
C ALA A 89 -8.80 7.72 20.03
N ASP A 90 -8.49 8.91 20.51
CA ASP A 90 -9.25 10.13 20.21
C ASP A 90 -8.98 10.67 18.79
N ALA A 91 -7.85 10.33 18.17
CA ALA A 91 -7.43 10.83 16.87
C ALA A 91 -7.52 9.77 15.76
N VAL A 92 -7.29 8.51 16.09
CA VAL A 92 -7.18 7.41 15.13
C VAL A 92 -7.93 6.17 15.62
N ALA A 93 -8.45 5.37 14.70
CA ALA A 93 -9.03 4.07 15.04
C ALA A 93 -8.71 3.03 13.96
N PRO A 94 -8.38 1.78 14.35
CA PRO A 94 -8.21 0.70 13.39
C PRO A 94 -9.53 0.38 12.71
N VAL A 95 -9.48 0.11 11.40
CA VAL A 95 -10.65 -0.27 10.61
C VAL A 95 -10.36 -1.52 9.78
N ARG A 96 -11.35 -2.37 9.64
CA ARG A 96 -11.26 -3.65 8.95
C ARG A 96 -12.32 -3.81 7.86
N THR A 97 -13.31 -2.92 7.84
CA THR A 97 -14.43 -2.94 6.91
C THR A 97 -14.75 -1.53 6.39
N PRO A 98 -15.38 -1.41 5.21
CA PRO A 98 -15.84 -0.11 4.71
C PRO A 98 -16.82 0.62 5.66
N ASP A 99 -17.64 -0.13 6.39
CA ASP A 99 -18.58 0.47 7.34
C ASP A 99 -17.86 1.05 8.57
N GLU A 100 -16.86 0.35 9.10
CA GLU A 100 -15.99 0.88 10.16
C GLU A 100 -15.24 2.14 9.68
N PHE A 101 -14.73 2.12 8.43
CA PHE A 101 -14.07 3.28 7.82
C PHE A 101 -15.01 4.51 7.84
N ARG A 102 -16.25 4.35 7.34
CA ARG A 102 -17.24 5.43 7.32
C ARG A 102 -17.59 5.94 8.73
N GLN A 103 -17.75 5.03 9.69
CA GLN A 103 -18.05 5.40 11.07
C GLN A 103 -16.92 6.20 11.72
N VAL A 104 -15.67 5.76 11.53
CA VAL A 104 -14.48 6.41 12.09
C VAL A 104 -14.29 7.80 11.48
N THR A 105 -14.39 7.92 10.15
CA THR A 105 -14.21 9.20 9.45
C THR A 105 -15.35 10.17 9.75
N ALA A 106 -16.59 9.70 9.85
CA ALA A 106 -17.73 10.52 10.26
C ALA A 106 -17.60 11.06 11.70
N ALA A 107 -16.87 10.34 12.56
CA ALA A 107 -16.53 10.80 13.91
C ALA A 107 -15.33 11.78 13.95
N GLY A 108 -14.79 12.18 12.80
CA GLY A 108 -13.63 13.09 12.68
C GLY A 108 -12.30 12.48 13.11
N ARG A 109 -12.21 11.15 13.13
CA ARG A 109 -10.98 10.40 13.40
C ARG A 109 -10.38 9.84 12.13
N ILE A 110 -9.08 9.55 12.16
CA ILE A 110 -8.35 8.91 11.07
C ILE A 110 -8.64 7.40 11.09
N ALA A 111 -9.09 6.87 9.97
CA ALA A 111 -9.29 5.44 9.77
C ALA A 111 -7.95 4.77 9.45
N ALA A 112 -7.40 4.01 10.40
CA ALA A 112 -6.14 3.31 10.23
C ALA A 112 -6.37 1.90 9.64
N ILE A 113 -5.75 1.63 8.51
CA ILE A 113 -5.78 0.34 7.80
C ILE A 113 -4.41 -0.31 7.94
N LEU A 114 -4.37 -1.56 8.35
CA LEU A 114 -3.12 -2.29 8.48
C LEU A 114 -2.79 -3.05 7.19
N GLY A 115 -1.57 -2.83 6.67
CA GLY A 115 -1.00 -3.52 5.54
C GLY A 115 0.27 -4.30 5.91
N VAL A 116 0.53 -5.37 5.18
CA VAL A 116 1.83 -6.05 5.17
C VAL A 116 2.43 -5.88 3.79
N GLU A 117 3.65 -5.33 3.73
CA GLU A 117 4.34 -5.08 2.48
C GLU A 117 5.37 -6.18 2.21
N GLY A 118 5.11 -6.91 1.14
CA GLY A 118 5.93 -8.01 0.66
C GLY A 118 5.45 -9.39 1.08
N GLY A 119 5.11 -10.20 0.08
CA GLY A 119 4.64 -11.57 0.26
C GLY A 119 5.65 -12.54 0.89
N HIS A 120 6.96 -12.14 0.97
CA HIS A 120 7.95 -12.88 1.73
C HIS A 120 7.58 -13.05 3.23
N ALA A 121 6.72 -12.15 3.76
CA ALA A 121 6.17 -12.30 5.11
C ALA A 121 5.31 -13.56 5.28
N LEU A 122 4.82 -14.15 4.18
CA LEU A 122 4.09 -15.43 4.23
C LEU A 122 5.02 -16.64 4.39
N GLU A 123 6.33 -16.49 4.14
CA GLU A 123 7.30 -17.59 4.21
C GLU A 123 6.84 -18.84 3.44
N GLY A 124 6.24 -18.64 2.26
CA GLY A 124 5.74 -19.69 1.40
C GLY A 124 4.50 -20.45 1.91
N ARG A 125 3.80 -19.94 2.93
CA ARG A 125 2.67 -20.59 3.58
C ARG A 125 1.40 -19.74 3.53
N LEU A 126 0.38 -20.22 2.86
CA LEU A 126 -0.91 -19.51 2.76
C LEU A 126 -1.62 -19.35 4.11
N GLU A 127 -1.39 -20.29 5.05
CA GLU A 127 -1.96 -20.18 6.40
C GLU A 127 -1.48 -18.93 7.16
N ASN A 128 -0.34 -18.37 6.78
CA ASN A 128 0.12 -17.10 7.34
C ASN A 128 -0.70 -15.91 6.83
N LEU A 129 -1.28 -15.99 5.62
CA LEU A 129 -2.23 -15.01 5.12
C LEU A 129 -3.49 -14.95 5.99
N ASP A 130 -4.06 -16.13 6.32
CA ASP A 130 -5.23 -16.20 7.21
C ASP A 130 -4.91 -15.62 8.60
N ARG A 131 -3.73 -15.93 9.16
CA ARG A 131 -3.28 -15.37 10.44
C ARG A 131 -3.14 -13.84 10.38
N PHE A 132 -2.60 -13.28 9.31
CA PHE A 132 -2.52 -11.84 9.14
C PHE A 132 -3.91 -11.21 9.05
N TYR A 133 -4.84 -11.83 8.32
CA TYR A 133 -6.22 -11.37 8.25
C TYR A 133 -6.90 -11.36 9.61
N GLU A 134 -6.76 -12.42 10.41
CA GLU A 134 -7.26 -12.52 11.79
C GLU A 134 -6.68 -11.42 12.69
N ARG A 135 -5.41 -11.06 12.47
CA ARG A 135 -4.72 -9.97 13.17
C ARG A 135 -5.10 -8.56 12.67
N GLY A 136 -6.00 -8.46 11.70
CA GLY A 136 -6.55 -7.19 11.21
C GLY A 136 -5.87 -6.65 9.97
N VAL A 137 -4.91 -7.35 9.38
CA VAL A 137 -4.32 -6.96 8.09
C VAL A 137 -5.39 -6.99 7.00
N ARG A 138 -5.45 -5.93 6.19
CA ARG A 138 -6.42 -5.79 5.08
C ARG A 138 -5.76 -5.52 3.74
N VAL A 139 -4.46 -5.26 3.72
CA VAL A 139 -3.68 -5.05 2.50
C VAL A 139 -2.46 -5.95 2.53
N LEU A 140 -2.15 -6.62 1.41
CA LEU A 140 -0.88 -7.31 1.21
C LEU A 140 -0.28 -6.87 -0.12
N THR A 141 0.96 -6.36 -0.09
CA THR A 141 1.76 -6.11 -1.28
C THR A 141 2.42 -7.39 -1.73
N VAL A 142 2.24 -7.79 -2.99
CA VAL A 142 2.68 -9.09 -3.53
C VAL A 142 4.18 -9.28 -3.41
N THR A 143 4.95 -8.24 -3.74
CA THR A 143 6.42 -8.24 -3.62
C THR A 143 6.89 -6.99 -2.87
N TRP A 144 8.11 -7.01 -2.37
CA TRP A 144 8.85 -5.82 -1.97
C TRP A 144 10.01 -5.59 -2.97
N SER A 145 11.10 -5.00 -2.54
CA SER A 145 12.30 -4.79 -3.40
C SER A 145 13.04 -6.09 -3.74
N ASN A 146 12.52 -7.24 -3.33
CA ASN A 146 13.01 -8.57 -3.64
C ASN A 146 11.89 -9.45 -4.20
N SER A 147 12.21 -10.31 -5.14
CA SER A 147 11.35 -11.43 -5.54
C SER A 147 11.18 -12.38 -4.36
N ASN A 148 10.02 -13.01 -4.28
CA ASN A 148 9.68 -13.93 -3.19
C ASN A 148 8.85 -15.09 -3.72
N GLU A 149 8.34 -15.94 -2.86
CA GLU A 149 7.60 -17.15 -3.23
C GLU A 149 6.31 -16.87 -4.01
N LEU A 150 5.78 -15.61 -3.95
CA LEU A 150 4.56 -15.24 -4.67
C LEU A 150 4.84 -14.76 -6.10
N GLY A 151 5.95 -14.06 -6.34
CA GLY A 151 6.25 -13.50 -7.65
C GLY A 151 7.52 -12.67 -7.72
N ASP A 152 7.76 -12.15 -8.91
CA ASP A 152 8.96 -11.39 -9.22
C ASP A 152 8.79 -9.91 -8.89
N SER A 153 9.81 -9.34 -8.23
CA SER A 153 9.93 -7.91 -7.93
C SER A 153 10.48 -7.14 -9.14
N SER A 154 10.08 -5.88 -9.27
CA SER A 154 10.66 -4.98 -10.28
C SER A 154 12.14 -4.69 -10.05
N SER A 155 12.59 -4.75 -8.79
CA SER A 155 13.96 -4.38 -8.40
C SER A 155 14.99 -5.50 -8.56
N ASP A 156 14.55 -6.76 -8.60
CA ASP A 156 15.46 -7.88 -8.85
C ASP A 156 15.78 -8.00 -10.34
N GLU A 157 17.03 -8.32 -10.67
CA GLU A 157 17.44 -8.67 -12.03
C GLU A 157 16.91 -10.06 -12.41
N ASP A 158 17.03 -11.02 -11.49
CA ASP A 158 16.49 -12.35 -11.66
C ASP A 158 14.97 -12.36 -11.50
N LYS A 159 14.30 -13.02 -12.44
CA LYS A 159 12.84 -13.20 -12.46
C LYS A 159 12.52 -14.70 -12.42
N PRO A 160 12.71 -15.34 -11.24
CA PRO A 160 12.66 -16.81 -11.14
C PRO A 160 11.29 -17.41 -11.49
N HIS A 161 10.22 -16.62 -11.39
CA HIS A 161 8.86 -17.08 -11.67
C HIS A 161 8.36 -16.66 -13.05
N ASN A 162 9.08 -15.74 -13.72
CA ASN A 162 8.60 -15.08 -14.94
C ASN A 162 7.18 -14.53 -14.75
N GLY A 163 6.98 -13.77 -13.67
CA GLY A 163 5.71 -13.16 -13.26
C GLY A 163 5.22 -13.66 -11.91
N LEU A 164 3.91 -13.90 -11.77
CA LEU A 164 3.29 -14.43 -10.57
C LEU A 164 3.46 -15.96 -10.50
N SER A 165 3.95 -16.48 -9.39
CA SER A 165 4.13 -17.92 -9.18
C SER A 165 2.81 -18.66 -9.03
N SER A 166 2.84 -19.99 -9.00
CA SER A 166 1.64 -20.79 -8.70
C SER A 166 1.13 -20.55 -7.27
N LEU A 167 2.02 -20.32 -6.30
CA LEU A 167 1.65 -19.96 -4.94
C LEU A 167 1.08 -18.54 -4.90
N GLY A 168 1.66 -17.60 -5.66
CA GLY A 168 1.13 -16.24 -5.80
C GLY A 168 -0.29 -16.23 -6.32
N ARG A 169 -0.61 -17.03 -7.34
CA ARG A 169 -1.99 -17.18 -7.84
C ARG A 169 -2.96 -17.75 -6.79
N GLN A 170 -2.49 -18.64 -5.92
CA GLN A 170 -3.29 -19.14 -4.80
C GLN A 170 -3.47 -18.06 -3.73
N ALA A 171 -2.43 -17.28 -3.42
CA ALA A 171 -2.50 -16.18 -2.47
C ALA A 171 -3.49 -15.09 -2.95
N VAL A 172 -3.43 -14.69 -4.21
CA VAL A 172 -4.36 -13.74 -4.83
C VAL A 172 -5.82 -14.21 -4.70
N ARG A 173 -6.10 -15.48 -5.03
CA ARG A 173 -7.45 -16.05 -4.86
C ARG A 173 -7.88 -16.03 -3.39
N ARG A 174 -6.99 -16.42 -2.48
CA ARG A 174 -7.29 -16.43 -1.04
C ARG A 174 -7.56 -15.03 -0.52
N MET A 175 -6.82 -14.02 -0.96
CA MET A 175 -7.07 -12.62 -0.63
C MET A 175 -8.45 -12.16 -1.11
N ASN A 176 -8.87 -12.54 -2.31
CA ASN A 176 -10.22 -12.26 -2.82
C ASN A 176 -11.30 -12.90 -1.93
N GLU A 177 -11.13 -14.17 -1.51
CA GLU A 177 -12.06 -14.86 -0.61
C GLU A 177 -12.17 -14.17 0.76
N LEU A 178 -11.06 -13.67 1.29
CA LEU A 178 -10.98 -12.95 2.55
C LEU A 178 -11.46 -11.49 2.46
N GLY A 179 -11.57 -10.93 1.25
CA GLY A 179 -11.84 -9.50 1.04
C GLY A 179 -10.64 -8.61 1.38
N MET A 180 -9.43 -9.11 1.22
CA MET A 180 -8.19 -8.34 1.36
C MET A 180 -7.87 -7.59 0.08
N ILE A 181 -7.30 -6.40 0.23
CA ILE A 181 -6.80 -5.57 -0.88
C ILE A 181 -5.45 -6.14 -1.33
N ILE A 182 -5.32 -6.33 -2.65
CA ILE A 182 -4.10 -6.77 -3.30
C ILE A 182 -3.37 -5.54 -3.82
N ASP A 183 -2.12 -5.34 -3.39
CA ASP A 183 -1.27 -4.26 -3.83
C ASP A 183 -0.13 -4.80 -4.71
N VAL A 184 0.03 -4.22 -5.92
CA VAL A 184 1.07 -4.60 -6.89
C VAL A 184 2.25 -3.64 -6.92
N SER A 185 2.32 -2.68 -5.98
CA SER A 185 3.55 -1.89 -5.81
C SER A 185 4.76 -2.82 -5.68
N HIS A 186 5.92 -2.41 -6.16
CA HIS A 186 7.14 -3.23 -6.23
C HIS A 186 7.15 -4.39 -7.24
N SER A 187 6.02 -4.79 -7.78
CA SER A 187 5.95 -5.96 -8.67
C SER A 187 6.58 -5.71 -10.03
N ALA A 188 7.22 -6.72 -10.60
CA ALA A 188 7.69 -6.69 -11.99
C ALA A 188 6.50 -6.56 -12.95
N ASP A 189 6.74 -6.02 -14.14
CA ASP A 189 5.68 -5.74 -15.12
C ASP A 189 4.78 -6.95 -15.35
N LYS A 190 5.37 -8.12 -15.56
CA LYS A 190 4.59 -9.34 -15.78
C LYS A 190 3.86 -9.81 -14.50
N THR A 191 4.43 -9.59 -13.32
CA THR A 191 3.77 -9.91 -12.05
C THR A 191 2.51 -9.06 -11.85
N VAL A 192 2.54 -7.78 -12.27
CA VAL A 192 1.35 -6.90 -12.26
C VAL A 192 0.24 -7.50 -13.12
N PHE A 193 0.52 -7.81 -14.40
CA PHE A 193 -0.49 -8.36 -15.32
C PHE A 193 -1.01 -9.73 -14.86
N ASP A 194 -0.11 -10.63 -14.42
CA ASP A 194 -0.50 -11.94 -13.91
C ASP A 194 -1.36 -11.85 -12.63
N THR A 195 -1.15 -10.81 -11.80
CA THR A 195 -1.97 -10.55 -10.61
C THR A 195 -3.36 -10.06 -10.98
N LEU A 196 -3.45 -9.13 -11.94
CA LEU A 196 -4.74 -8.67 -12.49
C LEU A 196 -5.53 -9.83 -13.09
N ASP A 197 -4.87 -10.70 -13.84
CA ASP A 197 -5.47 -11.90 -14.46
C ASP A 197 -6.00 -12.90 -13.41
N ALA A 198 -5.31 -13.03 -12.28
CA ALA A 198 -5.66 -13.98 -11.22
C ALA A 198 -6.73 -13.44 -10.26
N SER A 199 -6.89 -12.12 -10.16
CA SER A 199 -7.80 -11.47 -9.21
C SER A 199 -9.20 -11.32 -9.78
N LEU A 200 -10.21 -11.52 -8.92
CA LEU A 200 -11.63 -11.24 -9.20
C LEU A 200 -12.09 -9.91 -8.56
N SER A 201 -11.21 -9.24 -7.82
CA SER A 201 -11.47 -8.00 -7.11
C SER A 201 -10.50 -6.91 -7.56
N PRO A 202 -10.85 -5.62 -7.45
CA PRO A 202 -9.93 -4.54 -7.77
C PRO A 202 -8.57 -4.70 -7.11
N VAL A 203 -7.52 -4.35 -7.85
CA VAL A 203 -6.11 -4.40 -7.41
C VAL A 203 -5.59 -2.98 -7.37
N ILE A 204 -4.82 -2.62 -6.36
CA ILE A 204 -4.24 -1.29 -6.24
C ILE A 204 -2.73 -1.30 -6.52
N ALA A 205 -2.20 -0.13 -6.88
CA ALA A 205 -0.79 0.19 -6.73
C ALA A 205 -0.70 1.30 -5.68
N SER A 206 -0.39 0.93 -4.45
CA SER A 206 -0.50 1.85 -3.30
C SER A 206 0.49 3.01 -3.37
N HIS A 207 1.70 2.79 -3.94
CA HIS A 207 2.77 3.77 -4.03
C HIS A 207 3.68 3.49 -5.24
N SER A 208 3.41 4.15 -6.36
CA SER A 208 4.17 3.99 -7.60
C SER A 208 4.39 5.33 -8.28
N GLY A 209 5.47 5.45 -9.05
CA GLY A 209 5.66 6.57 -9.98
C GLY A 209 5.14 6.21 -11.37
N ILE A 210 5.38 7.10 -12.33
CA ILE A 210 4.93 6.98 -13.72
C ILE A 210 6.15 6.82 -14.64
N ARG A 211 6.23 5.72 -15.38
CA ARG A 211 7.39 5.40 -16.22
C ARG A 211 7.57 6.38 -17.37
N ALA A 212 6.49 6.89 -17.93
CA ALA A 212 6.54 7.94 -18.95
C ALA A 212 7.17 9.25 -18.46
N ARG A 213 7.15 9.52 -17.14
CA ARG A 213 7.76 10.70 -16.52
C ARG A 213 9.21 10.45 -16.13
N ARG A 214 9.47 9.29 -15.57
CA ARG A 214 10.79 8.79 -15.23
C ARG A 214 10.90 7.32 -15.57
N ASP A 215 11.74 7.00 -16.53
CA ASP A 215 12.02 5.60 -16.91
C ASP A 215 12.78 4.90 -15.78
N PHE A 216 12.01 4.22 -14.96
CA PHE A 216 12.48 3.47 -13.80
C PHE A 216 11.61 2.22 -13.62
N ASN A 217 12.23 1.09 -13.38
CA ASN A 217 11.56 -0.23 -13.34
C ASN A 217 10.49 -0.35 -12.25
N ARG A 218 10.54 0.50 -11.21
CA ARG A 218 9.58 0.56 -10.11
C ARG A 218 8.32 1.39 -10.47
N ASN A 219 8.39 2.17 -11.55
CA ASN A 219 7.32 3.03 -12.03
C ASN A 219 6.40 2.27 -13.00
N LEU A 220 5.11 2.59 -12.97
CA LEU A 220 4.10 1.96 -13.83
C LEU A 220 4.17 2.46 -15.27
N THR A 221 4.02 1.56 -16.21
CA THR A 221 3.78 1.90 -17.62
C THR A 221 2.35 2.38 -17.83
N ASP A 222 2.11 3.10 -18.93
CA ASP A 222 0.76 3.51 -19.33
C ASP A 222 -0.18 2.32 -19.55
N GLU A 223 0.36 1.18 -19.98
CA GLU A 223 -0.39 -0.06 -20.15
C GLU A 223 -0.84 -0.63 -18.80
N GLN A 224 0.04 -0.63 -17.81
CA GLN A 224 -0.29 -1.06 -16.45
C GLN A 224 -1.33 -0.13 -15.80
N ILE A 225 -1.19 1.20 -15.99
CA ILE A 225 -2.17 2.19 -15.49
C ILE A 225 -3.55 1.88 -16.06
N ARG A 226 -3.67 1.67 -17.39
CA ARG A 226 -4.94 1.30 -18.03
C ARG A 226 -5.48 -0.02 -17.52
N ALA A 227 -4.62 -1.02 -17.33
CA ALA A 227 -5.03 -2.35 -16.87
C ALA A 227 -5.54 -2.34 -15.43
N ILE A 228 -4.85 -1.63 -14.52
CA ILE A 228 -5.29 -1.45 -13.13
C ILE A 228 -6.64 -0.72 -13.09
N ALA A 229 -6.79 0.35 -13.86
CA ALA A 229 -8.04 1.10 -13.95
C ALA A 229 -9.18 0.27 -14.53
N ALA A 230 -8.95 -0.46 -15.63
CA ALA A 230 -9.95 -1.36 -16.23
C ALA A 230 -10.40 -2.46 -15.26
N HIS A 231 -9.56 -2.82 -14.31
CA HIS A 231 -9.86 -3.77 -13.23
C HIS A 231 -10.56 -3.10 -12.02
N GLY A 232 -10.88 -1.81 -12.11
CA GLY A 232 -11.53 -1.03 -11.04
C GLY A 232 -10.59 -0.61 -9.90
N GLY A 233 -9.29 -0.68 -10.14
CA GLY A 233 -8.26 -0.36 -9.15
C GLY A 233 -7.93 1.13 -9.05
N VAL A 234 -7.08 1.48 -8.08
CA VAL A 234 -6.61 2.84 -7.79
C VAL A 234 -5.09 2.84 -7.71
N ILE A 235 -4.47 3.94 -8.13
CA ILE A 235 -3.03 4.13 -8.16
C ILE A 235 -2.67 5.32 -7.28
N GLY A 236 -1.87 5.08 -6.23
CA GLY A 236 -1.25 6.11 -5.38
C GLY A 236 0.10 6.53 -5.95
N VAL A 237 0.31 7.83 -6.10
CA VAL A 237 1.60 8.39 -6.54
C VAL A 237 2.55 8.47 -5.36
N VAL A 238 3.72 7.85 -5.46
CA VAL A 238 4.73 7.88 -4.41
C VAL A 238 5.40 9.25 -4.30
N PHE A 239 5.67 9.71 -3.06
CA PHE A 239 6.35 11.00 -2.80
C PHE A 239 7.88 10.88 -2.70
N LEU A 240 8.44 9.77 -3.12
CA LEU A 240 9.88 9.59 -3.11
C LEU A 240 10.53 10.27 -4.32
N PRO A 241 11.38 11.29 -4.14
CA PRO A 241 11.96 12.09 -5.23
C PRO A 241 12.60 11.25 -6.34
N TYR A 242 13.28 10.19 -5.98
CA TYR A 242 13.94 9.27 -6.89
C TYR A 242 13.00 8.61 -7.91
N PHE A 243 11.72 8.43 -7.61
CA PHE A 243 10.73 7.89 -8.56
C PHE A 243 10.12 8.96 -9.48
N LEU A 244 10.25 10.21 -9.09
CA LEU A 244 9.63 11.34 -9.80
C LEU A 244 10.58 11.97 -10.82
N ARG A 245 11.88 12.09 -10.47
CA ARG A 245 12.92 12.71 -11.29
C ARG A 245 14.26 11.98 -11.24
N GLU A 246 15.08 12.18 -12.26
CA GLU A 246 16.47 11.69 -12.26
C GLU A 246 17.35 12.46 -11.27
N THR A 247 17.09 13.75 -11.08
CA THR A 247 17.76 14.64 -10.12
C THR A 247 16.87 14.80 -8.89
N GLU A 248 17.11 14.02 -7.85
CA GLU A 248 16.27 13.93 -6.65
C GLU A 248 16.12 15.26 -5.90
N ASP A 249 17.19 16.07 -5.83
CA ASP A 249 17.24 17.38 -5.19
C ASP A 249 16.33 18.44 -5.83
N ARG A 250 15.74 18.14 -7.00
CA ARG A 250 14.84 19.01 -7.74
C ARG A 250 13.39 18.55 -7.77
N ALA A 251 13.06 17.44 -7.14
CA ALA A 251 11.69 16.98 -7.09
C ALA A 251 10.84 17.92 -6.22
N THR A 252 9.66 18.27 -6.71
CA THR A 252 8.72 19.19 -6.07
C THR A 252 7.32 18.60 -6.02
N ILE A 253 6.40 19.29 -5.37
CA ILE A 253 4.99 18.86 -5.36
C ILE A 253 4.38 18.87 -6.76
N GLU A 254 4.85 19.74 -7.66
CA GLU A 254 4.41 19.80 -9.05
C GLU A 254 4.69 18.48 -9.78
N ASP A 255 5.80 17.80 -9.48
CA ASP A 255 6.11 16.50 -10.08
C ASP A 255 5.10 15.43 -9.66
N VAL A 256 4.63 15.48 -8.42
CA VAL A 256 3.56 14.61 -7.92
C VAL A 256 2.25 14.92 -8.63
N LEU A 257 1.87 16.22 -8.73
CA LEU A 257 0.66 16.65 -9.42
C LEU A 257 0.67 16.25 -10.89
N GLU A 258 1.81 16.39 -11.58
CA GLU A 258 1.97 15.95 -12.96
C GLU A 258 1.82 14.44 -13.13
N CYS A 259 2.26 13.63 -12.15
CA CYS A 259 2.01 12.18 -12.16
C CYS A 259 0.51 11.87 -11.98
N ILE A 260 -0.18 12.58 -11.09
CA ILE A 260 -1.62 12.44 -10.88
C ILE A 260 -2.38 12.81 -12.16
N ASP A 261 -2.05 13.96 -12.76
CA ASP A 261 -2.66 14.41 -14.02
C ASP A 261 -2.45 13.38 -15.14
N HIS A 262 -1.28 12.77 -15.23
CA HIS A 262 -0.99 11.72 -16.20
C HIS A 262 -1.91 10.49 -16.00
N ILE A 263 -2.09 10.04 -14.76
CA ILE A 263 -3.04 8.95 -14.46
C ILE A 263 -4.46 9.37 -14.84
N CYS A 264 -4.89 10.58 -14.46
CA CYS A 264 -6.22 11.09 -14.80
C CYS A 264 -6.48 11.15 -16.30
N GLN A 265 -5.47 11.54 -17.10
CA GLN A 265 -5.58 11.59 -18.56
C GLN A 265 -5.70 10.20 -19.19
N ILE A 266 -5.06 9.19 -18.61
CA ILE A 266 -5.04 7.82 -19.14
C ILE A 266 -6.23 6.99 -18.68
N ALA A 267 -6.58 7.11 -17.40
CA ALA A 267 -7.49 6.22 -16.71
C ALA A 267 -8.74 6.90 -16.14
N GLY A 268 -8.72 8.23 -16.05
CA GLY A 268 -9.76 9.00 -15.39
C GLY A 268 -9.46 9.28 -13.90
N PRO A 269 -10.10 10.33 -13.34
CA PRO A 269 -9.79 10.79 -11.97
C PRO A 269 -10.19 9.78 -10.88
N ASP A 270 -11.13 8.88 -11.17
CA ASP A 270 -11.59 7.85 -10.20
C ASP A 270 -10.51 6.79 -9.90
N HIS A 271 -9.42 6.77 -10.68
CA HIS A 271 -8.33 5.80 -10.57
C HIS A 271 -7.02 6.44 -10.10
N ALA A 272 -6.97 7.76 -9.94
CA ALA A 272 -5.84 8.47 -9.37
C ALA A 272 -6.04 8.63 -7.87
N GLY A 273 -5.17 7.99 -7.07
CA GLY A 273 -5.13 8.17 -5.62
C GLY A 273 -4.19 9.31 -5.25
N HIS A 274 -4.61 10.14 -4.29
CA HIS A 274 -3.69 10.97 -3.54
C HIS A 274 -3.11 10.13 -2.40
N PRO A 275 -1.80 9.96 -2.29
CA PRO A 275 -1.19 9.85 -0.99
C PRO A 275 -1.32 11.26 -0.38
N GLY A 276 -1.87 11.35 0.81
CA GLY A 276 -2.19 12.60 1.50
C GLY A 276 -0.96 13.42 1.87
#